data_e48983e032986cafdffa113cf838e670
#
_entry.id   e48983e032986cafdffa113cf838e670
#
_cell.length_a   1.000
_cell.length_b   1.000
_cell.length_c   1.000
_cell.angle_alpha   90.00
_cell.angle_beta   90.00
_cell.angle_gamma   90.00
#
_symmetry.space_group_name_H-M   'P 1'
#
loop_
_entity.id
_entity.type
_entity.pdbx_description
1 polymer ?
#
loop_
_entity_poly.entity_id
_entity_poly.type
_entity_poly.pdbx_seq_one_letter_code
_entity_poly.pdbx_strand_id
1 'polypeptide(L)'
;SETTSIVVDTTPDFRYQMLRTGTIKMDAVLITHPHKDHIAGLDDIRAFNFFQKQSMNVYANELTQKALQKEFSYIFAEHKYPGIPDITLCDIPEEPFMIGDIPVTAIKVWHLNMPVLGFRFGNFTYITDANRIEEKEKEKITGSNILVLNALRKQKHISHFNLEEAIGL
;
A
#
# COMPACT_ATOMS: atom_id res chain seq x y z
N SER A 1 4.98 10.63 10.29
CA SER A 1 5.27 11.42 11.49
C SER A 1 6.77 11.71 11.59
N GLU A 2 7.21 12.32 12.69
CA GLU A 2 8.65 12.53 12.95
C GLU A 2 9.36 11.22 13.36
N THR A 3 8.62 10.26 13.89
CA THR A 3 9.17 9.02 14.44
C THR A 3 8.87 7.78 13.59
N THR A 4 7.78 7.78 12.86
CA THR A 4 7.31 6.64 12.07
C THR A 4 7.22 6.97 10.58
N SER A 5 7.76 6.10 9.74
CA SER A 5 7.72 6.19 8.26
C SER A 5 7.01 4.97 7.68
N ILE A 6 5.94 5.23 6.94
CA ILE A 6 5.15 4.21 6.24
C ILE A 6 5.21 4.49 4.75
N VAL A 7 5.39 3.46 3.95
CA VAL A 7 5.29 3.54 2.50
C VAL A 7 4.06 2.78 2.03
N VAL A 8 3.30 3.37 1.10
CA VAL A 8 2.19 2.70 0.43
C VAL A 8 2.67 2.28 -0.95
N ASP A 9 2.62 0.99 -1.22
CA ASP A 9 3.09 0.30 -2.41
C ASP A 9 4.61 0.40 -2.65
N THR A 10 5.13 -0.58 -3.36
CA THR A 10 6.53 -0.64 -3.83
C THR A 10 6.54 -0.70 -5.35
N THR A 11 6.44 0.47 -5.97
CA THR A 11 6.38 0.59 -7.44
C THR A 11 7.70 0.13 -8.11
N PRO A 12 7.74 -0.04 -9.43
CA PRO A 12 9.00 -0.33 -10.15
C PRO A 12 10.09 0.71 -9.89
N ASP A 13 9.71 1.96 -9.62
CA ASP A 13 10.63 3.06 -9.32
C ASP A 13 10.91 3.25 -7.82
N PHE A 14 10.49 2.31 -6.97
CA PHE A 14 10.58 2.39 -5.51
C PHE A 14 11.98 2.82 -5.03
N ARG A 15 13.01 2.14 -5.50
CA ARG A 15 14.40 2.48 -5.15
C ARG A 15 14.75 3.92 -5.49
N TYR A 16 14.40 4.35 -6.70
CA TYR A 16 14.68 5.72 -7.13
C TYR A 16 13.90 6.75 -6.30
N GLN A 17 12.64 6.44 -5.98
CA GLN A 17 11.79 7.28 -5.12
C GLN A 17 12.39 7.44 -3.72
N MET A 18 12.84 6.35 -3.09
CA MET A 18 13.47 6.39 -1.76
C MET A 18 14.77 7.20 -1.76
N LEU A 19 15.61 7.03 -2.79
CA LEU A 19 16.85 7.81 -2.93
C LEU A 19 16.56 9.31 -3.15
N ARG A 20 15.58 9.63 -3.99
CA ARG A 20 15.19 11.02 -4.29
C ARG A 20 14.62 11.74 -3.07
N THR A 21 13.84 11.07 -2.26
CA THR A 21 13.25 11.63 -1.03
C THR A 21 14.20 11.62 0.16
N GLY A 22 15.37 10.97 0.04
CA GLY A 22 16.30 10.82 1.15
C GLY A 22 15.74 9.95 2.28
N THR A 23 14.83 9.01 1.97
CA THR A 23 14.21 8.14 2.97
C THR A 23 15.22 7.14 3.47
N ILE A 24 15.65 7.27 4.72
CA ILE A 24 16.66 6.40 5.36
C ILE A 24 16.05 5.40 6.34
N LYS A 25 14.78 5.59 6.71
CA LYS A 25 14.04 4.74 7.65
C LYS A 25 12.67 4.40 7.08
N MET A 26 12.25 3.15 7.27
CA MET A 26 10.93 2.66 6.93
C MET A 26 10.48 1.66 7.99
N ASP A 27 9.33 1.90 8.61
CA ASP A 27 8.80 1.07 9.69
C ASP A 27 7.80 0.04 9.18
N ALA A 28 7.11 0.34 8.08
CA ALA A 28 6.17 -0.58 7.45
C ALA A 28 5.92 -0.24 5.98
N VAL A 29 5.48 -1.24 5.24
CA VAL A 29 4.88 -1.11 3.90
C VAL A 29 3.43 -1.54 3.97
N LEU A 30 2.55 -0.77 3.35
CA LEU A 30 1.16 -1.12 3.12
C LEU A 30 0.96 -1.38 1.63
N ILE A 31 0.47 -2.55 1.25
CA ILE A 31 0.22 -2.87 -0.16
C ILE A 31 -1.28 -2.76 -0.46
N THR A 32 -1.62 -1.95 -1.45
CA THR A 32 -3.00 -1.73 -1.87
C THR A 32 -3.58 -2.94 -2.59
N HIS A 33 -2.84 -3.50 -3.53
CA HIS A 33 -3.24 -4.66 -4.33
C HIS A 33 -2.05 -5.27 -5.10
N PRO A 34 -2.21 -6.48 -5.71
CA PRO A 34 -1.07 -7.24 -6.22
C PRO A 34 -0.65 -6.91 -7.66
N HIS A 35 -1.11 -5.84 -8.29
CA HIS A 35 -0.64 -5.47 -9.62
C HIS A 35 0.83 -5.09 -9.61
N LYS A 36 1.53 -5.37 -10.72
CA LYS A 36 2.99 -5.24 -10.84
C LYS A 36 3.49 -3.83 -10.54
N ASP A 37 2.80 -2.83 -10.99
CA ASP A 37 3.14 -1.43 -10.77
C ASP A 37 3.01 -0.98 -9.29
N HIS A 38 2.43 -1.84 -8.44
CA HIS A 38 2.31 -1.62 -7.00
C HIS A 38 3.27 -2.48 -6.16
N ILE A 39 3.79 -3.59 -6.70
CA ILE A 39 4.61 -4.53 -5.94
C ILE A 39 6.00 -4.78 -6.51
N ALA A 40 6.30 -4.36 -7.74
CA ALA A 40 7.53 -4.78 -8.44
C ALA A 40 8.83 -4.33 -7.77
N GLY A 41 8.81 -3.29 -6.95
CA GLY A 41 9.96 -2.80 -6.18
C GLY A 41 10.17 -3.47 -4.82
N LEU A 42 9.38 -4.49 -4.47
CA LEU A 42 9.43 -5.13 -3.15
C LEU A 42 10.82 -5.67 -2.79
N ASP A 43 11.58 -6.12 -3.78
CA ASP A 43 12.95 -6.63 -3.56
C ASP A 43 13.91 -5.57 -3.01
N ASP A 44 13.70 -4.30 -3.34
CA ASP A 44 14.56 -3.20 -2.88
C ASP A 44 14.37 -2.85 -1.39
N ILE A 45 13.38 -3.44 -0.71
CA ILE A 45 13.23 -3.36 0.75
C ILE A 45 14.47 -3.89 1.48
N ARG A 46 15.22 -4.80 0.89
CA ARG A 46 16.45 -5.37 1.46
C ARG A 46 17.46 -4.31 1.93
N ALA A 47 17.50 -3.15 1.28
CA ALA A 47 18.37 -2.07 1.73
C ALA A 47 18.00 -1.59 3.14
N PHE A 48 16.71 -1.44 3.44
CA PHE A 48 16.22 -1.06 4.76
C PHE A 48 16.45 -2.17 5.79
N ASN A 49 16.25 -3.45 5.42
CA ASN A 49 16.60 -4.57 6.31
C ASN A 49 18.07 -4.52 6.71
N PHE A 50 18.97 -4.25 5.76
CA PHE A 50 20.39 -4.17 6.01
C PHE A 50 20.76 -3.04 6.96
N PHE A 51 20.25 -1.82 6.73
CA PHE A 51 20.57 -0.66 7.55
C PHE A 51 19.88 -0.70 8.92
N GLN A 52 18.61 -1.12 8.97
CA GLN A 52 17.83 -1.16 10.21
C GLN A 52 18.04 -2.46 11.02
N LYS A 53 18.62 -3.51 10.41
CA LYS A 53 18.86 -4.84 11.00
C LYS A 53 17.60 -5.48 11.56
N GLN A 54 16.51 -5.34 10.83
CA GLN A 54 15.19 -5.88 11.20
C GLN A 54 14.40 -6.33 9.97
N SER A 55 13.49 -7.27 10.17
CA SER A 55 12.49 -7.65 9.18
C SER A 55 11.54 -6.47 8.89
N MET A 56 11.05 -6.37 7.66
CA MET A 56 10.09 -5.36 7.26
C MET A 56 8.66 -5.90 7.37
N ASN A 57 7.82 -5.23 8.15
CA ASN A 57 6.40 -5.52 8.21
C ASN A 57 5.72 -5.05 6.91
N VAL A 58 5.13 -5.98 6.16
CA VAL A 58 4.38 -5.72 4.94
C VAL A 58 2.92 -6.10 5.17
N TYR A 59 2.07 -5.10 5.27
CA TYR A 59 0.64 -5.26 5.51
C TYR A 59 -0.11 -5.39 4.18
N ALA A 60 -0.89 -6.42 4.04
CA ALA A 60 -1.68 -6.67 2.83
C ALA A 60 -2.89 -7.57 3.15
N ASN A 61 -3.93 -7.53 2.33
CA ASN A 61 -5.01 -8.49 2.41
C ASN A 61 -4.55 -9.88 1.94
N GLU A 62 -5.30 -10.92 2.27
CA GLU A 62 -4.98 -12.32 1.98
C GLU A 62 -4.71 -12.58 0.49
N LEU A 63 -5.51 -11.97 -0.40
CA LEU A 63 -5.34 -12.08 -1.85
C LEU A 63 -3.95 -11.59 -2.27
N THR A 64 -3.58 -10.42 -1.78
CA THR A 64 -2.30 -9.77 -2.08
C THR A 64 -1.14 -10.54 -1.45
N GLN A 65 -1.26 -11.02 -0.21
CA GLN A 65 -0.23 -11.83 0.43
C GLN A 65 0.08 -13.10 -0.36
N LYS A 66 -0.96 -13.82 -0.83
CA LYS A 66 -0.79 -15.01 -1.69
C LYS A 66 -0.08 -14.67 -3.01
N ALA A 67 -0.42 -13.52 -3.60
CA ALA A 67 0.24 -13.05 -4.82
C ALA A 67 1.72 -12.70 -4.57
N LEU A 68 2.04 -12.01 -3.47
CA LEU A 68 3.41 -11.70 -3.07
C LEU A 68 4.23 -12.97 -2.84
N GLN A 69 3.69 -13.95 -2.11
CA GLN A 69 4.35 -15.23 -1.86
C GLN A 69 4.65 -16.01 -3.15
N LYS A 70 3.74 -15.96 -4.13
CA LYS A 70 3.93 -16.59 -5.44
C LYS A 70 4.98 -15.85 -6.26
N GLU A 71 4.87 -14.52 -6.35
CA GLU A 71 5.71 -13.68 -7.19
C GLU A 71 7.16 -13.61 -6.69
N PHE A 72 7.32 -13.48 -5.38
CA PHE A 72 8.60 -13.37 -4.69
C PHE A 72 8.89 -14.62 -3.85
N SER A 73 8.63 -15.80 -4.41
CA SER A 73 8.72 -17.08 -3.70
C SER A 73 10.06 -17.30 -2.99
N TYR A 74 11.16 -16.78 -3.55
CA TYR A 74 12.50 -16.87 -2.94
C TYR A 74 12.61 -16.11 -1.61
N ILE A 75 11.82 -15.05 -1.38
CA ILE A 75 11.78 -14.29 -0.12
C ILE A 75 11.17 -15.15 0.99
N PHE A 76 10.21 -16.00 0.65
CA PHE A 76 9.42 -16.81 1.57
C PHE A 76 9.88 -18.27 1.62
N ALA A 77 10.96 -18.62 0.92
CA ALA A 77 11.51 -19.97 0.92
C ALA A 77 12.08 -20.35 2.30
N GLU A 78 12.02 -21.64 2.65
CA GLU A 78 12.59 -22.16 3.89
C GLU A 78 14.11 -21.95 3.96
N HIS A 79 14.81 -22.16 2.84
CA HIS A 79 16.24 -21.91 2.72
C HIS A 79 16.47 -20.61 1.96
N LYS A 80 16.85 -19.56 2.68
CA LYS A 80 17.07 -18.23 2.14
C LYS A 80 18.52 -18.02 1.75
N TYR A 81 18.75 -17.48 0.56
CA TYR A 81 20.07 -17.02 0.15
C TYR A 81 20.42 -15.69 0.88
N PRO A 82 21.67 -15.49 1.31
CA PRO A 82 22.08 -14.25 1.95
C PRO A 82 21.83 -13.01 1.06
N GLY A 83 21.26 -11.97 1.66
CA GLY A 83 21.01 -10.69 0.96
C GLY A 83 19.67 -10.56 0.24
N ILE A 84 18.77 -11.54 0.36
CA ILE A 84 17.38 -11.36 -0.05
C ILE A 84 16.64 -10.50 0.99
N PRO A 85 15.48 -9.89 0.62
CA PRO A 85 14.65 -9.18 1.57
C PRO A 85 14.22 -10.06 2.76
N ASP A 86 14.16 -9.46 3.93
CA ASP A 86 13.55 -10.06 5.13
C ASP A 86 12.20 -9.37 5.39
N ILE A 87 11.11 -10.09 5.16
CA ILE A 87 9.74 -9.58 5.17
C ILE A 87 8.88 -10.43 6.09
N THR A 88 8.11 -9.76 6.93
CA THR A 88 7.02 -10.33 7.71
C THR A 88 5.71 -9.87 7.09
N LEU A 89 4.92 -10.81 6.54
CA LEU A 89 3.56 -10.50 6.06
C LEU A 89 2.63 -10.35 7.25
N CYS A 90 1.90 -9.23 7.27
CA CYS A 90 0.93 -8.88 8.31
C CYS A 90 -0.45 -8.74 7.69
N ASP A 91 -1.47 -9.27 8.38
CA ASP A 91 -2.85 -9.05 7.99
C ASP A 91 -3.26 -7.58 8.21
N ILE A 92 -4.18 -7.10 7.38
CA ILE A 92 -4.83 -5.81 7.58
C ILE A 92 -6.02 -5.99 8.50
N PRO A 93 -6.04 -5.36 9.70
CA PRO A 93 -7.22 -5.37 10.57
C PRO A 93 -8.42 -4.68 9.91
N GLU A 94 -9.63 -5.13 10.23
CA GLU A 94 -10.86 -4.44 9.81
C GLU A 94 -11.06 -3.11 10.56
N GLU A 95 -10.66 -3.09 11.82
CA GLU A 95 -10.71 -1.90 12.69
C GLU A 95 -9.46 -1.03 12.51
N PRO A 96 -9.54 0.28 12.84
CA PRO A 96 -8.37 1.14 12.85
C PRO A 96 -7.26 0.59 13.76
N PHE A 97 -6.03 0.65 13.31
CA PHE A 97 -4.85 0.14 14.02
C PHE A 97 -3.70 1.14 13.99
N MET A 98 -2.67 0.88 14.79
CA MET A 98 -1.49 1.75 14.87
C MET A 98 -0.27 1.10 14.23
N ILE A 99 0.47 1.89 13.46
CA ILE A 99 1.84 1.56 13.06
C ILE A 99 2.73 2.64 13.67
N GLY A 100 3.51 2.27 14.69
CA GLY A 100 4.18 3.27 15.51
C GLY A 100 3.18 4.26 16.11
N ASP A 101 3.34 5.54 15.81
CA ASP A 101 2.46 6.63 16.24
C ASP A 101 1.45 7.08 15.18
N ILE A 102 1.36 6.37 14.05
CA ILE A 102 0.45 6.69 12.95
C ILE A 102 -0.80 5.81 13.02
N PRO A 103 -2.01 6.39 13.20
CA PRO A 103 -3.25 5.66 13.07
C PRO A 103 -3.52 5.34 11.60
N VAL A 104 -3.87 4.10 11.33
CA VAL A 104 -4.18 3.58 9.99
C VAL A 104 -5.58 3.00 9.97
N THR A 105 -6.38 3.43 9.02
CA THR A 105 -7.70 2.83 8.73
C THR A 105 -7.68 2.31 7.30
N ALA A 106 -7.91 1.02 7.13
CA ALA A 106 -8.04 0.43 5.80
C ALA A 106 -9.44 0.66 5.23
N ILE A 107 -9.49 1.05 3.96
CA ILE A 107 -10.71 1.35 3.20
C ILE A 107 -10.80 0.38 2.03
N LYS A 108 -11.84 -0.44 2.00
CA LYS A 108 -12.03 -1.38 0.91
C LYS A 108 -12.66 -0.69 -0.29
N VAL A 109 -11.97 -0.71 -1.41
CA VAL A 109 -12.44 -0.16 -2.68
C VAL A 109 -12.35 -1.23 -3.78
N TRP A 110 -12.88 -0.94 -4.96
CA TRP A 110 -12.94 -1.91 -6.03
C TRP A 110 -12.25 -1.40 -7.28
N HIS A 111 -11.37 -2.23 -7.83
CA HIS A 111 -10.78 -2.09 -9.15
C HIS A 111 -11.40 -3.14 -10.08
N LEU A 112 -12.45 -2.75 -10.80
CA LEU A 112 -13.37 -3.66 -11.49
C LEU A 112 -13.99 -4.65 -10.49
N ASN A 113 -13.55 -5.90 -10.47
CA ASN A 113 -14.03 -6.96 -9.57
C ASN A 113 -12.99 -7.34 -8.49
N MET A 114 -11.84 -6.70 -8.49
CA MET A 114 -10.78 -6.97 -7.53
C MET A 114 -10.88 -6.03 -6.33
N PRO A 115 -10.82 -6.54 -5.09
CA PRO A 115 -10.72 -5.69 -3.91
C PRO A 115 -9.33 -5.05 -3.83
N VAL A 116 -9.33 -3.74 -3.66
CA VAL A 116 -8.15 -2.90 -3.46
C VAL A 116 -8.27 -2.21 -2.11
N LEU A 117 -7.17 -1.91 -1.46
CA LEU A 117 -7.13 -1.17 -0.22
C LEU A 117 -6.71 0.28 -0.46
N GLY A 118 -7.53 1.22 -0.01
CA GLY A 118 -7.10 2.56 0.31
C GLY A 118 -6.73 2.65 1.80
N PHE A 119 -6.07 3.72 2.18
CA PHE A 119 -5.64 3.94 3.56
C PHE A 119 -5.89 5.37 4.00
N ARG A 120 -6.41 5.51 5.22
CA ARG A 120 -6.51 6.79 5.91
C ARG A 120 -5.51 6.86 7.06
N PHE A 121 -4.78 7.96 7.11
CA PHE A 121 -3.79 8.30 8.14
C PHE A 121 -4.24 9.60 8.83
N GLY A 122 -5.01 9.48 9.90
CA GLY A 122 -5.62 10.65 10.56
C GLY A 122 -6.50 11.46 9.60
N ASN A 123 -6.02 12.64 9.17
CA ASN A 123 -6.76 13.56 8.28
C ASN A 123 -6.40 13.42 6.79
N PHE A 124 -5.51 12.50 6.45
CA PHE A 124 -5.08 12.23 5.08
C PHE A 124 -5.59 10.88 4.61
N THR A 125 -6.25 10.83 3.45
CA THR A 125 -6.72 9.58 2.83
C THR A 125 -6.11 9.44 1.44
N TYR A 126 -5.61 8.23 1.16
CA TYR A 126 -5.04 7.83 -0.12
C TYR A 126 -5.79 6.64 -0.69
N ILE A 127 -6.32 6.79 -1.90
CA ILE A 127 -7.04 5.74 -2.64
C ILE A 127 -6.52 5.75 -4.08
N THR A 128 -6.01 4.62 -4.54
CA THR A 128 -5.57 4.42 -5.92
C THR A 128 -6.37 3.29 -6.56
N ASP A 129 -6.40 3.26 -7.87
CA ASP A 129 -6.93 2.16 -8.69
C ASP A 129 -8.35 1.74 -8.31
N ALA A 130 -9.19 2.72 -8.04
CA ALA A 130 -10.59 2.49 -7.71
C ALA A 130 -11.53 2.97 -8.82
N ASN A 131 -12.63 2.23 -9.00
CA ASN A 131 -13.78 2.67 -9.80
C ASN A 131 -15.09 2.58 -9.03
N ARG A 132 -15.04 2.06 -7.78
CA ARG A 132 -16.23 1.96 -6.90
C ARG A 132 -15.80 1.93 -5.45
N ILE A 133 -16.55 2.66 -4.62
CA ILE A 133 -16.45 2.68 -3.15
C ILE A 133 -17.85 2.48 -2.60
N GLU A 134 -18.04 1.49 -1.73
CA GLU A 134 -19.32 1.23 -1.10
C GLU A 134 -19.62 2.29 -0.02
N GLU A 135 -20.91 2.60 0.23
CA GLU A 135 -21.31 3.68 1.15
C GLU A 135 -20.70 3.54 2.54
N LYS A 136 -20.69 2.32 3.11
CA LYS A 136 -20.05 2.05 4.40
C LYS A 136 -18.54 2.36 4.44
N GLU A 137 -17.86 2.26 3.30
CA GLU A 137 -16.44 2.58 3.21
C GLU A 137 -16.21 4.09 3.01
N LYS A 138 -17.18 4.81 2.43
CA LYS A 138 -17.15 6.27 2.35
C LYS A 138 -17.20 6.93 3.73
N GLU A 139 -17.87 6.33 4.70
CA GLU A 139 -17.89 6.81 6.09
C GLU A 139 -16.46 6.91 6.66
N LYS A 140 -15.57 5.98 6.30
CA LYS A 140 -14.16 6.00 6.71
C LYS A 140 -13.35 7.16 6.08
N ILE A 141 -13.81 7.69 4.95
CA ILE A 141 -13.19 8.83 4.24
C ILE A 141 -13.66 10.17 4.86
N THR A 142 -14.88 10.18 5.39
CA THR A 142 -15.49 11.39 5.92
C THR A 142 -14.64 12.04 7.01
N GLY A 143 -14.45 13.37 6.90
CA GLY A 143 -13.61 14.14 7.83
C GLY A 143 -12.12 14.13 7.47
N SER A 144 -11.72 13.59 6.33
CA SER A 144 -10.37 13.79 5.79
C SER A 144 -10.19 15.23 5.31
N ASN A 145 -9.08 15.85 5.67
CA ASN A 145 -8.73 17.18 5.15
C ASN A 145 -8.14 17.09 3.73
N ILE A 146 -7.49 15.97 3.44
CA ILE A 146 -6.87 15.69 2.13
C ILE A 146 -7.31 14.30 1.69
N LEU A 147 -7.91 14.22 0.51
CA LEU A 147 -8.22 12.98 -0.19
C LEU A 147 -7.42 12.93 -1.50
N VAL A 148 -6.51 11.97 -1.61
CA VAL A 148 -5.86 11.60 -2.87
C VAL A 148 -6.65 10.45 -3.47
N LEU A 149 -7.23 10.68 -4.63
CA LEU A 149 -8.08 9.72 -5.33
C LEU A 149 -7.65 9.65 -6.80
N ASN A 150 -7.62 8.45 -7.37
CA ASN A 150 -7.33 8.29 -8.79
C ASN A 150 -8.43 8.90 -9.67
N ALA A 151 -8.01 9.57 -10.73
CA ALA A 151 -8.85 10.02 -11.84
C ALA A 151 -8.07 9.77 -13.13
N LEU A 152 -8.19 8.58 -13.70
CA LEU A 152 -7.32 8.11 -14.78
C LEU A 152 -7.42 8.99 -16.05
N ARG A 153 -8.64 9.43 -16.39
CA ARG A 153 -8.93 10.24 -17.57
C ARG A 153 -10.30 10.92 -17.46
N LYS A 154 -10.63 11.81 -18.41
CA LYS A 154 -11.95 12.46 -18.47
C LYS A 154 -13.05 11.50 -18.89
N GLN A 155 -12.78 10.58 -19.83
CA GLN A 155 -13.76 9.60 -20.32
C GLN A 155 -13.90 8.45 -19.32
N LYS A 156 -15.06 7.81 -19.29
CA LYS A 156 -15.32 6.64 -18.45
C LYS A 156 -14.32 5.52 -18.70
N HIS A 157 -13.97 4.84 -17.63
CA HIS A 157 -13.10 3.66 -17.63
C HIS A 157 -13.76 2.52 -16.86
N ILE A 158 -13.47 1.29 -17.25
CA ILE A 158 -14.12 0.12 -16.64
C ILE A 158 -13.63 -0.18 -15.23
N SER A 159 -12.39 0.22 -14.89
CA SER A 159 -11.73 -0.16 -13.64
C SER A 159 -11.17 1.01 -12.83
N HIS A 160 -11.23 2.23 -13.35
CA HIS A 160 -10.78 3.44 -12.64
C HIS A 160 -11.84 4.52 -12.70
N PHE A 161 -11.91 5.36 -11.69
CA PHE A 161 -12.69 6.58 -11.74
C PHE A 161 -12.22 7.48 -12.89
N ASN A 162 -13.15 8.10 -13.57
CA ASN A 162 -12.89 9.26 -14.41
C ASN A 162 -12.88 10.54 -13.56
N LEU A 163 -12.56 11.66 -14.17
CA LEU A 163 -12.46 12.94 -13.44
C LEU A 163 -13.81 13.36 -12.83
N GLU A 164 -14.90 13.21 -13.54
CA GLU A 164 -16.25 13.58 -13.08
C GLU A 164 -16.68 12.72 -11.89
N GLU A 165 -16.48 11.41 -11.97
CA GLU A 165 -16.78 10.47 -10.90
C GLU A 165 -15.92 10.72 -9.65
N ALA A 166 -14.64 11.07 -9.82
CA ALA A 166 -13.75 11.37 -8.71
C ALA A 166 -14.10 12.69 -8.00
N ILE A 167 -14.55 13.70 -8.75
CA ILE A 167 -14.99 15.00 -8.18
C ILE A 167 -16.36 14.87 -7.48
N GLY A 168 -17.20 13.96 -7.94
CA GLY A 168 -18.56 13.76 -7.38
C GLY A 168 -18.59 12.87 -6.12
N LEU A 169 -17.44 12.38 -5.66
CA LEU A 169 -17.34 11.53 -4.47
C LEU A 169 -17.38 12.34 -3.19
#